data_7dbde654dfb54949cf47fce5baee8d11
#
_entry.id   7dbde654dfb54949cf47fce5baee8d11
#
_cell.length_a   1.000
_cell.length_b   1.000
_cell.length_c   1.000
_cell.angle_alpha   90.00
_cell.angle_beta   90.00
_cell.angle_gamma   90.00
#
_symmetry.space_group_name_H-M   'P 1'
#
loop_
_entity.id
_entity.type
_entity.pdbx_description
1 polymer ?
#
loop_
_entity_poly.entity_id
_entity_poly.type
_entity_poly.pdbx_seq_one_letter_code
_entity_poly.pdbx_strand_id
1 'polypeptide(L)'
;KRVGLSMVRNESDVIETFIRHNLTLLDELHIVDHNSSDNTREILTLLKQEGLPIHIYHYNELEFAPERVLNHMMQHMLNNDADIDYIFPLDADEFIYCPSREKLNTFLTLIPQNRVGMYTWRGYLPHSTEYDPDFISHFTDQRKEEILTPKVIIPRAIAETCTLTIGSHSVRDKEGKEVQSIVFIGSNNQQFYYWFINRFNAEFIETDDLWLGHYPIRSTIQQIKKVLEKSITMVMEKKG
;
A
#
# COMPACT_ATOMS: atom_id res chain seq x y z
N LYS A 1 10.17 -10.28 10.44
CA LYS A 1 9.35 -9.05 10.52
C LYS A 1 8.54 -8.80 9.26
N ARG A 2 7.33 -8.26 9.42
CA ARG A 2 6.42 -7.77 8.37
C ARG A 2 6.40 -6.26 8.45
N VAL A 3 6.86 -5.59 7.41
CA VAL A 3 7.08 -4.15 7.43
C VAL A 3 6.25 -3.47 6.35
N GLY A 4 5.49 -2.45 6.73
CA GLY A 4 4.80 -1.59 5.77
C GLY A 4 5.74 -0.49 5.26
N LEU A 5 5.63 -0.16 3.97
CA LEU A 5 6.36 0.94 3.32
C LEU A 5 5.37 1.84 2.59
N SER A 6 5.33 3.11 2.96
CA SER A 6 4.37 4.08 2.42
C SER A 6 5.04 5.41 2.09
N MET A 7 4.62 6.05 0.99
CA MET A 7 4.92 7.44 0.69
C MET A 7 3.63 8.24 0.75
N VAL A 8 3.60 9.27 1.58
CA VAL A 8 2.39 10.05 1.89
C VAL A 8 2.57 11.53 1.60
N ARG A 9 1.49 12.20 1.20
CA ARG A 9 1.44 13.64 1.03
C ARG A 9 0.05 14.18 1.31
N ASN A 10 -0.08 15.06 2.31
CA ASN A 10 -1.34 15.72 2.67
C ASN A 10 -2.48 14.72 2.96
N GLU A 11 -2.22 13.75 3.82
CA GLU A 11 -3.13 12.67 4.22
C GLU A 11 -3.56 12.80 5.70
N SER A 12 -3.67 14.05 6.20
CA SER A 12 -4.01 14.32 7.62
C SER A 12 -5.37 13.75 8.05
N ASP A 13 -6.27 13.50 7.10
CA ASP A 13 -7.60 12.93 7.36
C ASP A 13 -7.60 11.41 7.54
N VAL A 14 -6.51 10.72 7.15
CA VAL A 14 -6.48 9.25 7.13
C VAL A 14 -5.26 8.65 7.80
N ILE A 15 -4.17 9.41 7.93
CA ILE A 15 -2.86 8.86 8.30
C ILE A 15 -2.86 8.17 9.69
N GLU A 16 -3.57 8.69 10.68
CA GLU A 16 -3.67 8.05 11.98
C GLU A 16 -4.39 6.71 11.88
N THR A 17 -5.55 6.68 11.23
CA THR A 17 -6.34 5.46 11.02
C THR A 17 -5.55 4.42 10.21
N PHE A 18 -4.85 4.85 9.17
CA PHE A 18 -3.96 4.01 8.37
C PHE A 18 -2.88 3.32 9.22
N ILE A 19 -2.21 4.08 10.07
CA ILE A 19 -1.14 3.57 10.93
C ILE A 19 -1.68 2.60 11.96
N ARG A 20 -2.70 2.99 12.73
CA ARG A 20 -3.26 2.16 13.79
C ARG A 20 -3.84 0.87 13.25
N HIS A 21 -4.57 0.91 12.13
CA HIS A 21 -5.15 -0.28 11.53
C HIS A 21 -4.07 -1.25 11.05
N ASN A 22 -3.14 -0.80 10.23
CA ASN A 22 -2.14 -1.69 9.62
C ASN A 22 -1.15 -2.25 10.66
N LEU A 23 -0.85 -1.54 11.74
CA LEU A 23 -0.06 -2.05 12.86
C LEU A 23 -0.75 -3.15 13.67
N THR A 24 -2.04 -3.40 13.48
CA THR A 24 -2.69 -4.60 14.05
C THR A 24 -2.13 -5.88 13.44
N LEU A 25 -1.64 -5.82 12.20
CA LEU A 25 -1.14 -6.96 11.42
C LEU A 25 0.37 -6.89 11.14
N LEU A 26 0.92 -5.69 10.96
CA LEU A 26 2.34 -5.45 10.69
C LEU A 26 3.12 -5.20 11.97
N ASP A 27 4.43 -5.38 11.91
CA ASP A 27 5.32 -5.19 13.05
C ASP A 27 5.80 -3.74 13.17
N GLU A 28 5.95 -3.05 12.02
CA GLU A 28 6.32 -1.64 11.95
C GLU A 28 5.93 -1.02 10.59
N LEU A 29 5.92 0.31 10.53
CA LEU A 29 5.66 1.08 9.31
C LEU A 29 6.79 2.08 9.04
N HIS A 30 7.30 2.09 7.81
CA HIS A 30 8.22 3.08 7.28
C HIS A 30 7.43 4.06 6.38
N ILE A 31 7.40 5.31 6.79
CA ILE A 31 6.57 6.35 6.16
C ILE A 31 7.46 7.45 5.63
N VAL A 32 7.41 7.68 4.33
CA VAL A 32 8.09 8.79 3.67
C VAL A 32 7.10 9.93 3.47
N ASP A 33 7.24 11.00 4.23
CA ASP A 33 6.47 12.22 4.03
C ASP A 33 7.04 13.03 2.87
N HIS A 34 6.26 13.15 1.79
CA HIS A 34 6.60 13.92 0.61
C HIS A 34 6.12 15.37 0.75
N ASN A 35 6.82 16.12 1.60
CA ASN A 35 6.62 17.55 1.76
C ASN A 35 5.16 17.95 2.04
N SER A 36 4.50 17.26 2.96
CA SER A 36 3.13 17.61 3.38
C SER A 36 3.06 19.01 3.93
N SER A 37 2.00 19.72 3.55
CA SER A 37 1.70 21.11 3.97
C SER A 37 0.50 21.21 4.92
N ASP A 38 -0.17 20.10 5.17
CA ASP A 38 -1.23 19.96 6.17
C ASP A 38 -0.69 19.38 7.47
N ASN A 39 -1.57 18.92 8.38
CA ASN A 39 -1.20 18.38 9.69
C ASN A 39 -0.62 16.95 9.64
N THR A 40 -0.36 16.36 8.47
CA THR A 40 0.18 14.99 8.35
C THR A 40 1.45 14.81 9.17
N ARG A 41 2.41 15.75 9.09
CA ARG A 41 3.68 15.67 9.85
C ARG A 41 3.50 15.76 11.35
N GLU A 42 2.60 16.61 11.79
CA GLU A 42 2.29 16.76 13.22
C GLU A 42 1.68 15.47 13.77
N ILE A 43 0.70 14.90 13.07
CA ILE A 43 0.07 13.62 13.44
C ILE A 43 1.10 12.51 13.49
N LEU A 44 1.96 12.36 12.48
CA LEU A 44 3.04 11.37 12.46
C LEU A 44 3.98 11.52 13.68
N THR A 45 4.32 12.76 14.02
CA THR A 45 5.20 13.05 15.16
C THR A 45 4.53 12.64 16.48
N LEU A 46 3.25 12.94 16.67
CA LEU A 46 2.49 12.55 17.85
C LEU A 46 2.37 11.04 17.98
N LEU A 47 2.04 10.33 16.91
CA LEU A 47 1.96 8.86 16.90
C LEU A 47 3.30 8.19 17.25
N LYS A 48 4.41 8.76 16.79
CA LYS A 48 5.75 8.30 17.18
C LYS A 48 6.04 8.55 18.65
N GLN A 49 5.61 9.69 19.20
CA GLN A 49 5.75 10.01 20.63
C GLN A 49 4.88 9.11 21.51
N GLU A 50 3.74 8.62 21.01
CA GLU A 50 2.94 7.60 21.68
C GLU A 50 3.65 6.23 21.76
N GLY A 51 4.77 6.06 21.07
CA GLY A 51 5.54 4.82 21.06
C GLY A 51 5.10 3.82 19.99
N LEU A 52 4.31 4.23 18.99
CA LEU A 52 3.97 3.36 17.87
C LEU A 52 5.24 3.03 17.05
N PRO A 53 5.38 1.78 16.55
CA PRO A 53 6.55 1.33 15.80
C PRO A 53 6.52 1.91 14.37
N ILE A 54 6.75 3.21 14.26
CA ILE A 54 6.79 3.94 12.98
C ILE A 54 8.14 4.63 12.79
N HIS A 55 8.65 4.58 11.56
CA HIS A 55 9.85 5.26 11.10
C HIS A 55 9.46 6.32 10.10
N ILE A 56 9.81 7.58 10.39
CA ILE A 56 9.40 8.74 9.58
C ILE A 56 10.60 9.26 8.83
N TYR A 57 10.46 9.41 7.52
CA TYR A 57 11.45 9.97 6.61
C TYR A 57 10.85 11.18 5.88
N HIS A 58 11.69 12.12 5.50
CA HIS A 58 11.26 13.31 4.78
C HIS A 58 11.88 13.35 3.38
N TYR A 59 11.03 13.51 2.38
CA TYR A 59 11.42 13.72 1.00
C TYR A 59 10.93 15.09 0.54
N ASN A 60 11.87 16.02 0.35
CA ASN A 60 11.58 17.44 0.13
C ASN A 60 11.69 17.89 -1.34
N GLU A 61 11.96 16.98 -2.27
CA GLU A 61 11.99 17.30 -3.69
C GLU A 61 10.58 17.58 -4.21
N LEU A 62 10.48 18.47 -5.22
CA LEU A 62 9.19 18.83 -5.83
C LEU A 62 8.66 17.72 -6.74
N GLU A 63 9.58 16.93 -7.33
CA GLU A 63 9.23 15.84 -8.21
C GLU A 63 8.47 14.72 -7.48
N PHE A 64 7.33 14.34 -8.01
CA PHE A 64 6.59 13.18 -7.52
C PHE A 64 7.13 11.90 -8.16
N ALA A 65 8.07 11.25 -7.50
CA ALA A 65 8.75 10.04 -7.99
C ALA A 65 8.59 8.85 -7.00
N PRO A 66 7.36 8.38 -6.73
CA PRO A 66 7.10 7.37 -5.70
C PRO A 66 7.85 6.07 -5.97
N GLU A 67 7.94 5.61 -7.21
CA GLU A 67 8.69 4.39 -7.57
C GLU A 67 10.16 4.49 -7.16
N ARG A 68 10.84 5.59 -7.51
CA ARG A 68 12.25 5.82 -7.16
C ARG A 68 12.45 5.88 -5.64
N VAL A 69 11.59 6.63 -4.95
CA VAL A 69 11.68 6.85 -3.51
C VAL A 69 11.41 5.55 -2.75
N LEU A 70 10.35 4.82 -3.08
CA LEU A 70 10.01 3.57 -2.41
C LEU A 70 11.07 2.49 -2.64
N ASN A 71 11.64 2.38 -3.86
CA ASN A 71 12.74 1.46 -4.14
C ASN A 71 14.00 1.81 -3.33
N HIS A 72 14.36 3.10 -3.24
CA HIS A 72 15.47 3.55 -2.43
C HIS A 72 15.25 3.23 -0.94
N MET A 73 14.05 3.51 -0.42
CA MET A 73 13.70 3.21 0.97
C MET A 73 13.67 1.72 1.25
N MET A 74 13.17 0.90 0.33
CA MET A 74 13.19 -0.56 0.45
C MET A 74 14.62 -1.07 0.64
N GLN A 75 15.57 -0.61 -0.18
CA GLN A 75 16.97 -0.98 -0.04
C GLN A 75 17.59 -0.45 1.27
N HIS A 76 17.24 0.78 1.66
CA HIS A 76 17.69 1.35 2.93
C HIS A 76 17.23 0.50 4.12
N MET A 77 15.98 0.09 4.16
CA MET A 77 15.42 -0.76 5.22
C MET A 77 16.13 -2.10 5.30
N LEU A 78 16.30 -2.78 4.17
CA LEU A 78 16.95 -4.09 4.09
C LEU A 78 18.43 -4.07 4.52
N ASN A 79 19.13 -2.97 4.24
CA ASN A 79 20.53 -2.79 4.64
C ASN A 79 20.70 -2.52 6.14
N ASN A 80 19.66 -1.99 6.81
CA ASN A 80 19.72 -1.62 8.22
C ASN A 80 19.01 -2.60 9.16
N ASP A 81 18.17 -3.49 8.62
CA ASP A 81 17.42 -4.47 9.42
C ASP A 81 17.42 -5.85 8.74
N ALA A 82 18.18 -6.78 9.31
CA ALA A 82 18.28 -8.16 8.82
C ALA A 82 17.01 -9.00 9.12
N ASP A 83 16.15 -8.57 10.04
CA ASP A 83 15.00 -9.32 10.50
C ASP A 83 13.75 -9.10 9.63
N ILE A 84 13.82 -8.24 8.61
CA ILE A 84 12.71 -8.03 7.67
C ILE A 84 12.56 -9.26 6.80
N ASP A 85 11.39 -9.91 6.87
CA ASP A 85 11.02 -11.06 6.05
C ASP A 85 10.13 -10.67 4.87
N TYR A 86 9.19 -9.73 5.11
CA TYR A 86 8.21 -9.29 4.12
C TYR A 86 8.01 -7.79 4.16
N ILE A 87 7.92 -7.17 2.97
CA ILE A 87 7.59 -5.76 2.78
C ILE A 87 6.22 -5.63 2.13
N PHE A 88 5.40 -4.74 2.69
CA PHE A 88 4.06 -4.40 2.23
C PHE A 88 4.05 -2.93 1.77
N PRO A 89 4.22 -2.67 0.47
CA PRO A 89 4.02 -1.32 -0.05
C PRO A 89 2.53 -0.96 0.01
N LEU A 90 2.21 0.18 0.64
CA LEU A 90 0.84 0.61 0.90
C LEU A 90 0.68 2.10 0.60
N ASP A 91 -0.43 2.49 -0.02
CA ASP A 91 -0.85 3.88 -0.07
C ASP A 91 -1.61 4.23 1.23
N ALA A 92 -1.66 5.52 1.60
CA ALA A 92 -2.26 5.93 2.89
C ALA A 92 -3.77 5.63 3.01
N ASP A 93 -4.44 5.34 1.90
CA ASP A 93 -5.85 4.96 1.82
C ASP A 93 -6.07 3.45 1.63
N GLU A 94 -5.04 2.63 1.94
CA GLU A 94 -5.06 1.17 1.84
C GLU A 94 -4.91 0.49 3.20
N PHE A 95 -5.80 -0.46 3.48
CA PHE A 95 -5.93 -1.13 4.76
C PHE A 95 -5.93 -2.64 4.59
N ILE A 96 -4.99 -3.33 5.23
CA ILE A 96 -4.90 -4.79 5.16
C ILE A 96 -6.01 -5.40 6.01
N TYR A 97 -6.80 -6.28 5.43
CA TYR A 97 -7.80 -7.07 6.13
C TYR A 97 -7.38 -8.53 6.17
N CYS A 98 -7.20 -9.01 7.39
CA CYS A 98 -6.94 -10.41 7.71
C CYS A 98 -7.46 -10.67 9.13
N PRO A 99 -8.04 -11.84 9.43
CA PRO A 99 -8.63 -12.11 10.75
C PRO A 99 -7.66 -11.99 11.92
N SER A 100 -6.38 -12.31 11.73
CA SER A 100 -5.35 -12.18 12.77
C SER A 100 -3.93 -12.18 12.18
N ARG A 101 -2.94 -11.82 13.03
CA ARG A 101 -1.51 -11.93 12.70
C ARG A 101 -1.09 -13.36 12.38
N GLU A 102 -1.63 -14.35 13.10
CA GLU A 102 -1.36 -15.79 12.90
C GLU A 102 -1.89 -16.23 11.54
N LYS A 103 -3.09 -15.77 11.16
CA LYS A 103 -3.67 -16.08 9.86
C LYS A 103 -2.86 -15.43 8.73
N LEU A 104 -2.44 -14.17 8.89
CA LEU A 104 -1.54 -13.51 7.95
C LEU A 104 -0.23 -14.30 7.81
N ASN A 105 0.40 -14.72 8.91
CA ASN A 105 1.60 -15.55 8.85
C ASN A 105 1.37 -16.85 8.07
N THR A 106 0.22 -17.49 8.25
CA THR A 106 -0.13 -18.69 7.47
C THR A 106 -0.14 -18.38 5.97
N PHE A 107 -0.75 -17.27 5.54
CA PHE A 107 -0.72 -16.86 4.13
C PHE A 107 0.69 -16.56 3.63
N LEU A 108 1.51 -15.89 4.43
CA LEU A 108 2.89 -15.57 4.06
C LEU A 108 3.76 -16.81 3.83
N THR A 109 3.52 -17.92 4.58
CA THR A 109 4.25 -19.18 4.35
C THR A 109 3.91 -19.83 3.01
N LEU A 110 2.80 -19.46 2.38
CA LEU A 110 2.41 -19.95 1.06
C LEU A 110 3.09 -19.19 -0.09
N ILE A 111 3.82 -18.12 0.20
CA ILE A 111 4.57 -17.35 -0.79
C ILE A 111 6.01 -17.90 -0.86
N PRO A 112 6.41 -18.56 -1.97
CA PRO A 112 7.78 -19.00 -2.15
C PRO A 112 8.76 -17.82 -2.15
N GLN A 113 9.99 -18.02 -1.69
CA GLN A 113 11.00 -16.95 -1.59
C GLN A 113 11.43 -16.35 -2.95
N ASN A 114 11.12 -17.01 -4.05
CA ASN A 114 11.39 -16.56 -5.43
C ASN A 114 10.15 -15.99 -6.13
N ARG A 115 9.06 -15.74 -5.41
CA ARG A 115 7.82 -15.16 -5.93
C ARG A 115 7.33 -14.01 -5.05
N VAL A 116 6.48 -13.16 -5.59
CA VAL A 116 5.75 -12.16 -4.79
C VAL A 116 4.36 -12.67 -4.43
N GLY A 117 3.88 -12.31 -3.25
CA GLY A 117 2.45 -12.39 -2.95
C GLY A 117 1.71 -11.21 -3.60
N MET A 118 0.45 -11.41 -3.92
CA MET A 118 -0.45 -10.34 -4.33
C MET A 118 -1.80 -10.52 -3.64
N TYR A 119 -2.40 -9.44 -3.20
CA TYR A 119 -3.77 -9.40 -2.71
C TYR A 119 -4.53 -8.29 -3.43
N THR A 120 -5.84 -8.44 -3.54
CA THR A 120 -6.66 -7.59 -4.40
C THR A 120 -7.38 -6.51 -3.62
N TRP A 121 -7.62 -5.37 -4.24
CA TRP A 121 -8.44 -4.31 -3.66
C TRP A 121 -9.91 -4.69 -3.56
N ARG A 122 -10.52 -4.22 -2.47
CA ARG A 122 -11.97 -4.00 -2.36
C ARG A 122 -12.16 -2.50 -2.16
N GLY A 123 -12.64 -1.82 -3.20
CA GLY A 123 -12.90 -0.38 -3.14
C GLY A 123 -14.16 -0.07 -2.35
N TYR A 124 -14.10 0.91 -1.46
CA TYR A 124 -15.22 1.37 -0.65
C TYR A 124 -15.61 2.79 -1.01
N LEU A 125 -16.90 3.07 -0.98
CA LEU A 125 -17.48 4.38 -1.28
C LEU A 125 -18.12 4.98 -0.03
N PRO A 126 -18.01 6.32 0.16
CA PRO A 126 -18.64 6.99 1.27
C PRO A 126 -20.17 7.03 1.12
N HIS A 127 -20.87 6.90 2.23
CA HIS A 127 -22.33 7.13 2.29
C HIS A 127 -22.69 8.61 2.36
N SER A 128 -21.72 9.48 2.64
CA SER A 128 -21.89 10.93 2.84
C SER A 128 -20.78 11.70 2.12
N THR A 129 -21.06 12.96 1.82
CA THR A 129 -20.08 13.92 1.30
C THR A 129 -19.25 14.56 2.41
N GLU A 130 -19.65 14.38 3.66
CA GLU A 130 -18.95 14.90 4.84
C GLU A 130 -17.83 13.95 5.27
N TYR A 131 -16.84 14.51 5.98
CA TYR A 131 -15.77 13.71 6.56
C TYR A 131 -16.30 12.87 7.72
N ASP A 132 -15.98 11.59 7.68
CA ASP A 132 -16.28 10.63 8.74
C ASP A 132 -14.98 10.09 9.31
N PRO A 133 -14.64 10.37 10.58
CA PRO A 133 -13.41 9.88 11.21
C PRO A 133 -13.38 8.36 11.39
N ASP A 134 -14.54 7.69 11.44
CA ASP A 134 -14.68 6.23 11.54
C ASP A 134 -15.16 5.61 10.23
N PHE A 135 -14.67 6.14 9.11
CA PHE A 135 -15.08 5.71 7.78
C PHE A 135 -14.86 4.20 7.53
N ILE A 136 -13.86 3.59 8.17
CA ILE A 136 -13.59 2.15 8.04
C ILE A 136 -14.79 1.31 8.49
N SER A 137 -15.42 1.70 9.60
CA SER A 137 -16.60 1.00 10.13
C SER A 137 -17.88 1.33 9.37
N HIS A 138 -17.96 2.54 8.81
CA HIS A 138 -19.18 3.06 8.23
C HIS A 138 -19.28 2.87 6.71
N PHE A 139 -18.16 2.84 5.97
CA PHE A 139 -18.19 2.65 4.52
C PHE A 139 -18.33 1.16 4.19
N THR A 140 -19.57 0.71 4.07
CA THR A 140 -19.92 -0.68 3.79
C THR A 140 -20.23 -0.93 2.31
N ASP A 141 -20.46 0.13 1.52
CA ASP A 141 -20.75 0.02 0.09
C ASP A 141 -19.47 -0.30 -0.68
N GLN A 142 -19.32 -1.59 -0.98
CA GLN A 142 -18.23 -2.05 -1.82
C GLN A 142 -18.53 -1.72 -3.28
N ARG A 143 -17.57 -1.06 -3.94
CA ARG A 143 -17.60 -0.82 -5.37
C ARG A 143 -17.50 -2.14 -6.13
N LYS A 144 -18.35 -2.31 -7.16
CA LYS A 144 -18.17 -3.41 -8.12
C LYS A 144 -16.99 -3.07 -9.03
N GLU A 145 -15.88 -3.77 -8.83
CA GLU A 145 -14.70 -3.57 -9.66
C GLU A 145 -14.86 -4.24 -11.02
N GLU A 146 -14.53 -3.52 -12.09
CA GLU A 146 -14.44 -4.07 -13.45
C GLU A 146 -13.10 -4.74 -13.69
N ILE A 147 -12.05 -4.29 -12.98
CA ILE A 147 -10.70 -4.82 -13.02
C ILE A 147 -10.19 -4.90 -11.59
N LEU A 148 -9.73 -6.08 -11.16
CA LEU A 148 -9.09 -6.22 -9.85
C LEU A 148 -7.66 -5.67 -9.92
N THR A 149 -7.40 -4.66 -9.10
CA THR A 149 -6.06 -4.11 -8.94
C THR A 149 -5.35 -4.84 -7.81
N PRO A 150 -4.18 -5.46 -8.06
CA PRO A 150 -3.41 -6.10 -7.01
C PRO A 150 -2.47 -5.10 -6.33
N LYS A 151 -2.08 -5.44 -5.10
CA LYS A 151 -0.91 -4.87 -4.42
C LYS A 151 0.03 -6.01 -4.08
N VAL A 152 1.34 -5.75 -4.06
CA VAL A 152 2.33 -6.80 -3.82
C VAL A 152 2.64 -6.99 -2.33
N ILE A 153 3.01 -8.23 -1.97
CA ILE A 153 3.66 -8.61 -0.71
C ILE A 153 5.03 -9.15 -1.11
N ILE A 154 6.10 -8.49 -0.71
CA ILE A 154 7.44 -8.74 -1.24
C ILE A 154 8.28 -9.49 -0.20
N PRO A 155 8.63 -10.78 -0.43
CA PRO A 155 9.62 -11.48 0.40
C PRO A 155 10.99 -10.79 0.31
N ARG A 156 11.79 -10.85 1.37
CA ARG A 156 13.13 -10.28 1.45
C ARG A 156 13.99 -10.63 0.24
N ALA A 157 14.05 -11.91 -0.12
CA ALA A 157 14.89 -12.39 -1.23
C ALA A 157 14.57 -11.71 -2.58
N ILE A 158 13.31 -11.37 -2.80
CA ILE A 158 12.87 -10.59 -3.96
C ILE A 158 13.22 -9.11 -3.79
N ALA A 159 12.94 -8.55 -2.61
CA ALA A 159 13.19 -7.13 -2.34
C ALA A 159 14.68 -6.74 -2.48
N GLU A 160 15.60 -7.65 -2.19
CA GLU A 160 17.05 -7.44 -2.33
C GLU A 160 17.54 -7.35 -3.80
N THR A 161 16.78 -7.93 -4.75
CA THR A 161 17.27 -8.11 -6.13
C THR A 161 16.38 -7.48 -7.19
N CYS A 162 15.16 -7.10 -6.84
CA CYS A 162 14.14 -6.64 -7.77
C CYS A 162 13.71 -5.19 -7.46
N THR A 163 12.96 -4.60 -8.37
CA THR A 163 12.43 -3.24 -8.23
C THR A 163 10.90 -3.25 -8.24
N LEU A 164 10.33 -2.44 -7.36
CA LEU A 164 8.90 -2.16 -7.28
C LEU A 164 8.48 -1.27 -8.45
N THR A 165 7.36 -1.56 -9.09
CA THR A 165 6.81 -0.73 -10.17
C THR A 165 5.89 0.37 -9.65
N ILE A 166 5.54 1.32 -10.51
CA ILE A 166 4.60 2.41 -10.18
C ILE A 166 3.29 1.83 -9.62
N GLY A 167 2.80 2.45 -8.54
CA GLY A 167 1.59 2.03 -7.85
C GLY A 167 1.73 0.74 -7.04
N SER A 168 2.93 0.16 -7.00
CA SER A 168 3.21 -1.08 -6.23
C SER A 168 2.34 -2.27 -6.64
N HIS A 169 2.03 -2.37 -7.94
CA HIS A 169 1.17 -3.42 -8.50
C HIS A 169 1.95 -4.63 -9.00
N SER A 170 3.26 -4.50 -9.18
CA SER A 170 4.15 -5.60 -9.56
C SER A 170 5.59 -5.30 -9.16
N VAL A 171 6.44 -6.30 -9.33
CA VAL A 171 7.88 -6.23 -9.09
C VAL A 171 8.61 -6.75 -10.32
N ARG A 172 9.69 -6.10 -10.71
CA ARG A 172 10.52 -6.49 -11.85
C ARG A 172 11.92 -6.88 -11.41
N ASP A 173 12.45 -7.91 -12.06
CA ASP A 173 13.83 -8.31 -11.91
C ASP A 173 14.79 -7.35 -12.64
N LYS A 174 16.10 -7.63 -12.58
CA LYS A 174 17.16 -6.82 -13.20
C LYS A 174 17.08 -6.79 -14.73
N GLU A 175 16.38 -7.73 -15.33
CA GLU A 175 16.15 -7.83 -16.78
C GLU A 175 14.87 -7.08 -17.21
N GLY A 176 14.15 -6.49 -16.22
CA GLY A 176 12.90 -5.77 -16.45
C GLY A 176 11.67 -6.67 -16.59
N LYS A 177 11.82 -7.99 -16.34
CA LYS A 177 10.72 -8.97 -16.42
C LYS A 177 9.96 -8.98 -15.09
N GLU A 178 8.63 -9.09 -15.20
CA GLU A 178 7.78 -9.21 -14.00
C GLU A 178 8.03 -10.53 -13.27
N VAL A 179 8.18 -10.45 -11.95
CA VAL A 179 8.37 -11.60 -11.07
C VAL A 179 7.06 -12.38 -10.97
N GLN A 180 7.15 -13.71 -10.97
CA GLN A 180 6.00 -14.60 -10.79
C GLN A 180 5.30 -14.34 -9.45
N SER A 181 3.97 -14.51 -9.42
CA SER A 181 3.17 -14.20 -8.25
C SER A 181 2.31 -15.34 -7.74
N ILE A 182 2.02 -15.30 -6.43
CA ILE A 182 0.94 -16.02 -5.76
C ILE A 182 -0.15 -14.99 -5.46
N VAL A 183 -1.33 -15.16 -6.04
CA VAL A 183 -2.44 -14.21 -5.88
C VAL A 183 -3.48 -14.77 -4.90
N PHE A 184 -3.66 -14.06 -3.80
CA PHE A 184 -4.77 -14.28 -2.88
C PHE A 184 -6.01 -13.58 -3.42
N ILE A 185 -7.03 -14.35 -3.74
CA ILE A 185 -8.20 -13.87 -4.47
C ILE A 185 -9.49 -14.44 -3.90
N GLY A 186 -10.51 -13.61 -3.77
CA GLY A 186 -11.81 -14.03 -3.25
C GLY A 186 -12.54 -15.00 -4.17
N SER A 187 -13.32 -15.90 -3.58
CA SER A 187 -14.07 -16.97 -4.25
C SER A 187 -14.97 -16.50 -5.41
N ASN A 188 -15.44 -15.26 -5.35
CA ASN A 188 -16.32 -14.66 -6.37
C ASN A 188 -15.56 -13.94 -7.51
N ASN A 189 -14.23 -14.02 -7.56
CA ASN A 189 -13.40 -13.26 -8.48
C ASN A 189 -12.69 -14.11 -9.54
N GLN A 190 -13.12 -15.33 -9.76
CA GLN A 190 -12.52 -16.27 -10.72
C GLN A 190 -12.48 -15.75 -12.16
N GLN A 191 -13.39 -14.83 -12.54
CA GLN A 191 -13.40 -14.19 -13.86
C GLN A 191 -12.11 -13.40 -14.17
N PHE A 192 -11.33 -13.03 -13.15
CA PHE A 192 -10.07 -12.29 -13.30
C PHE A 192 -8.83 -13.19 -13.43
N TYR A 193 -8.94 -14.52 -13.24
CA TYR A 193 -7.80 -15.46 -13.28
C TYR A 193 -7.02 -15.35 -14.58
N TYR A 194 -7.70 -15.34 -15.73
CA TYR A 194 -7.04 -15.25 -17.04
C TYR A 194 -6.19 -13.99 -17.17
N TRP A 195 -6.65 -12.86 -16.67
CA TRP A 195 -5.91 -11.60 -16.69
C TRP A 195 -4.64 -11.67 -15.82
N PHE A 196 -4.75 -12.24 -14.61
CA PHE A 196 -3.59 -12.41 -13.72
C PHE A 196 -2.57 -13.40 -14.27
N ILE A 197 -2.99 -14.51 -14.88
CA ILE A 197 -2.09 -15.50 -15.50
C ILE A 197 -1.28 -14.83 -16.60
N ASN A 198 -1.93 -14.13 -17.53
CA ASN A 198 -1.26 -13.53 -18.67
C ASN A 198 -0.32 -12.38 -18.28
N ARG A 199 -0.68 -11.62 -17.24
CA ARG A 199 0.10 -10.46 -16.86
C ARG A 199 1.23 -10.79 -15.87
N PHE A 200 0.99 -11.65 -14.89
CA PHE A 200 1.89 -11.87 -13.77
C PHE A 200 2.39 -13.31 -13.66
N ASN A 201 2.05 -14.17 -14.62
CA ASN A 201 2.32 -15.61 -14.52
C ASN A 201 1.90 -16.15 -13.14
N ALA A 202 0.65 -15.86 -12.75
CA ALA A 202 0.14 -16.05 -11.42
C ALA A 202 -0.33 -17.47 -11.13
N GLU A 203 -0.10 -17.93 -9.91
CA GLU A 203 -0.81 -19.03 -9.26
C GLU A 203 -1.77 -18.46 -8.23
N PHE A 204 -2.86 -19.18 -7.92
CA PHE A 204 -3.93 -18.65 -7.08
C PHE A 204 -4.10 -19.42 -5.79
N ILE A 205 -4.41 -18.66 -4.74
CA ILE A 205 -4.94 -19.17 -3.48
C ILE A 205 -6.28 -18.49 -3.26
N GLU A 206 -7.34 -19.28 -3.35
CA GLU A 206 -8.69 -18.79 -3.16
C GLU A 206 -8.93 -18.57 -1.66
N THR A 207 -9.25 -17.33 -1.30
CA THR A 207 -9.53 -16.94 0.08
C THR A 207 -10.30 -15.63 0.16
N ASP A 208 -11.23 -15.55 1.09
CA ASP A 208 -11.92 -14.31 1.47
C ASP A 208 -11.36 -13.71 2.78
N ASP A 209 -10.28 -14.30 3.33
CA ASP A 209 -9.65 -13.89 4.59
C ASP A 209 -8.45 -12.93 4.40
N LEU A 210 -7.99 -12.67 3.18
CA LEU A 210 -6.90 -11.72 2.91
C LEU A 210 -7.21 -10.85 1.70
N TRP A 211 -7.37 -9.55 1.95
CA TRP A 211 -7.66 -8.55 0.93
C TRP A 211 -7.24 -7.16 1.40
N LEU A 212 -7.25 -6.18 0.50
CA LEU A 212 -6.88 -4.80 0.77
C LEU A 212 -8.10 -3.88 0.63
N GLY A 213 -8.52 -3.25 1.71
CA GLY A 213 -9.54 -2.21 1.67
C GLY A 213 -8.95 -0.92 1.10
N HIS A 214 -9.59 -0.36 0.08
CA HIS A 214 -9.16 0.86 -0.57
C HIS A 214 -10.23 1.94 -0.45
N TYR A 215 -9.89 3.07 0.17
CA TYR A 215 -10.77 4.18 0.52
C TYR A 215 -10.31 5.49 -0.14
N PRO A 216 -10.32 5.57 -1.48
CA PRO A 216 -9.73 6.70 -2.22
C PRO A 216 -10.53 7.99 -2.08
N ILE A 217 -11.81 7.89 -1.75
CA ILE A 217 -12.73 9.01 -1.55
C ILE A 217 -13.27 8.91 -0.13
N ARG A 218 -12.99 9.90 0.71
CA ARG A 218 -13.41 9.94 2.12
C ARG A 218 -14.31 11.12 2.46
N SER A 219 -14.20 12.21 1.66
CA SER A 219 -15.11 13.35 1.70
C SER A 219 -14.98 14.16 0.41
N THR A 220 -15.96 15.04 0.15
CA THR A 220 -15.87 15.98 -0.99
C THR A 220 -14.67 16.92 -0.88
N ILE A 221 -14.37 17.41 0.31
CA ILE A 221 -13.25 18.33 0.52
C ILE A 221 -11.91 17.63 0.24
N GLN A 222 -11.74 16.40 0.73
CA GLN A 222 -10.54 15.59 0.48
C GLN A 222 -10.38 15.34 -1.03
N GLN A 223 -11.43 15.00 -1.73
CA GLN A 223 -11.38 14.75 -3.18
C GLN A 223 -11.02 16.01 -3.97
N ILE A 224 -11.59 17.18 -3.62
CA ILE A 224 -11.26 18.45 -4.26
C ILE A 224 -9.77 18.78 -4.04
N LYS A 225 -9.24 18.60 -2.81
CA LYS A 225 -7.82 18.81 -2.53
C LYS A 225 -6.93 17.93 -3.40
N LYS A 226 -7.18 16.61 -3.45
CA LYS A 226 -6.40 15.68 -4.30
C LYS A 226 -6.40 16.07 -5.79
N VAL A 227 -7.56 16.50 -6.33
CA VAL A 227 -7.67 16.94 -7.73
C VAL A 227 -6.86 18.22 -7.98
N LEU A 228 -6.94 19.20 -7.09
CA LEU A 228 -6.19 20.46 -7.19
C LEU A 228 -4.69 20.22 -7.10
N GLU A 229 -4.21 19.44 -6.15
CA GLU A 229 -2.79 19.11 -5.99
C GLU A 229 -2.23 18.38 -7.20
N LYS A 230 -2.94 17.38 -7.73
CA LYS A 230 -2.57 16.68 -8.96
C LYS A 230 -2.48 17.61 -10.15
N SER A 231 -3.42 18.55 -10.27
CA SER A 231 -3.43 19.54 -11.34
C SER A 231 -2.24 20.51 -11.26
N ILE A 232 -1.90 20.96 -10.05
CA ILE A 232 -0.74 21.84 -9.81
C ILE A 232 0.56 21.11 -10.16
N THR A 233 0.73 19.86 -9.70
CA THR A 233 1.91 19.05 -10.00
C THR A 233 2.10 18.87 -11.50
N MET A 234 1.03 18.52 -12.24
CA MET A 234 1.08 18.36 -13.70
C MET A 234 1.45 19.68 -14.44
N VAL A 235 1.06 20.83 -13.92
CA VAL A 235 1.43 22.13 -14.52
C VAL A 235 2.89 22.46 -14.24
N MET A 236 3.40 22.10 -13.08
CA MET A 236 4.81 22.32 -12.71
C MET A 236 5.75 21.43 -13.51
N GLU A 237 5.44 20.15 -13.67
CA GLU A 237 6.23 19.21 -14.47
C GLU A 237 6.31 19.57 -15.96
N LYS A 238 5.31 20.25 -16.52
CA LYS A 238 5.32 20.72 -17.92
C LYS A 238 6.16 21.97 -18.15
N LYS A 239 6.59 22.66 -17.08
CA LYS A 239 7.35 23.91 -17.18
C LYS A 239 8.85 23.75 -16.89
N GLY A 240 9.28 22.59 -16.47
CA GLY A 240 10.69 22.21 -16.30
C GLY A 240 11.18 21.35 -17.44
#